data_db215061206f2647449c4d93fad2be9a
#
_entry.id   db215061206f2647449c4d93fad2be9a
#
_cell.length_a   1.000
_cell.length_b   1.000
_cell.length_c   1.000
_cell.angle_alpha   90.00
_cell.angle_beta   90.00
_cell.angle_gamma   90.00
#
_symmetry.space_group_name_H-M   'P 1'
#
loop_
_entity.id
_entity.type
_entity.pdbx_description
1 polymer ?
#
loop_
_entity_poly.entity_id
_entity_poly.type
_entity_poly.pdbx_seq_one_letter_code
_entity_poly.pdbx_strand_id
1 'polypeptide(L)'
;QRVAIARVLATDPEILLCDEATSALDPQTTKSILSLLKEINEKRGITIVVITHEMAVVQEICSHVAVLDHGNLMETGTVEDLFRKPKTDAAKRLVLSGFAHIGEMKGDRKVRVTFDGHTAFEPIIGNIILEYKTPINILYADTKTINGNAEGEMILQLPQNEEIADKIVTYFKEKNLGVEEVDDYAR
;
A
#
# COMPACT_ATOMS: atom_id res chain seq x y z
N GLN A 1 -6.97 -2.76 -25.30
CA GLN A 1 -6.30 -1.71 -24.54
C GLN A 1 -5.05 -1.17 -25.25
N ARG A 2 -4.15 -2.02 -25.74
CA ARG A 2 -2.96 -1.58 -26.50
C ARG A 2 -3.31 -0.74 -27.74
N VAL A 3 -4.37 -1.11 -28.48
CA VAL A 3 -4.85 -0.32 -29.63
C VAL A 3 -5.39 1.04 -29.19
N ALA A 4 -6.12 1.10 -28.06
CA ALA A 4 -6.60 2.36 -27.52
C ALA A 4 -5.44 3.31 -27.12
N ILE A 5 -4.41 2.78 -26.46
CA ILE A 5 -3.19 3.52 -26.12
C ILE A 5 -2.49 4.02 -27.40
N ALA A 6 -2.30 3.15 -28.39
CA ALA A 6 -1.65 3.51 -29.65
C ALA A 6 -2.41 4.63 -30.41
N ARG A 7 -3.75 4.61 -30.40
CA ARG A 7 -4.58 5.64 -31.01
C ARG A 7 -4.38 7.01 -30.35
N VAL A 8 -4.33 7.04 -29.01
CA VAL A 8 -4.11 8.32 -28.29
C VAL A 8 -2.69 8.81 -28.52
N LEU A 9 -1.69 7.93 -28.49
CA LEU A 9 -0.29 8.31 -28.74
C LEU A 9 -0.04 8.85 -30.17
N ALA A 10 -0.88 8.48 -31.13
CA ALA A 10 -0.80 9.04 -32.49
C ALA A 10 -1.15 10.54 -32.58
N THR A 11 -1.77 11.12 -31.55
CA THR A 11 -2.05 12.55 -31.44
C THR A 11 -0.94 13.35 -30.73
N ASP A 12 0.17 12.68 -30.37
CA ASP A 12 1.31 13.25 -29.66
C ASP A 12 0.93 14.04 -28.38
N PRO A 13 0.24 13.40 -27.42
CA PRO A 13 -0.27 14.09 -26.24
C PRO A 13 0.84 14.36 -25.22
N GLU A 14 0.75 15.46 -24.46
CA GLU A 14 1.59 15.75 -23.30
C GLU A 14 1.10 15.01 -22.04
N ILE A 15 -0.20 14.72 -21.97
CA ILE A 15 -0.85 14.04 -20.85
C ILE A 15 -1.71 12.89 -21.37
N LEU A 16 -1.53 11.71 -20.79
CA LEU A 16 -2.36 10.52 -21.05
C LEU A 16 -3.22 10.23 -19.82
N LEU A 17 -4.55 10.28 -19.99
CA LEU A 17 -5.50 9.92 -18.94
C LEU A 17 -5.96 8.48 -19.14
N CYS A 18 -5.78 7.65 -18.11
CA CYS A 18 -6.17 6.24 -18.09
C CYS A 18 -7.25 6.05 -17.00
N ASP A 19 -8.49 5.88 -17.43
CA ASP A 19 -9.61 5.62 -16.54
C ASP A 19 -9.87 4.11 -16.49
N GLU A 20 -9.68 3.50 -15.31
CA GLU A 20 -9.83 2.06 -15.05
C GLU A 20 -9.27 1.15 -16.15
N ALA A 21 -8.10 1.50 -16.70
CA ALA A 21 -7.52 0.88 -17.89
C ALA A 21 -7.21 -0.62 -17.74
N THR A 22 -7.23 -1.15 -16.52
CA THR A 22 -6.88 -2.54 -16.20
C THR A 22 -7.99 -3.36 -15.56
N SER A 23 -9.11 -2.74 -15.19
CA SER A 23 -10.18 -3.36 -14.37
C SER A 23 -10.85 -4.61 -15.00
N ALA A 24 -10.81 -4.73 -16.33
CA ALA A 24 -11.39 -5.86 -17.08
C ALA A 24 -10.36 -6.83 -17.66
N LEU A 25 -9.09 -6.74 -17.23
CA LEU A 25 -7.99 -7.52 -17.76
C LEU A 25 -7.56 -8.63 -16.79
N ASP A 26 -7.03 -9.72 -17.33
CA ASP A 26 -6.37 -10.73 -16.52
C ASP A 26 -5.04 -10.20 -15.94
N PRO A 27 -4.53 -10.79 -14.84
CA PRO A 27 -3.33 -10.28 -14.16
C PRO A 27 -2.07 -10.19 -15.05
N GLN A 28 -1.91 -11.10 -16.00
CA GLN A 28 -0.75 -11.10 -16.89
C GLN A 28 -0.84 -9.97 -17.92
N THR A 29 -2.02 -9.75 -18.47
CA THR A 29 -2.30 -8.64 -19.38
C THR A 29 -2.18 -7.30 -18.66
N THR A 30 -2.70 -7.20 -17.43
CA THR A 30 -2.55 -6.01 -16.57
C THR A 30 -1.09 -5.62 -16.42
N LYS A 31 -0.22 -6.54 -15.96
CA LYS A 31 1.23 -6.28 -15.84
C LYS A 31 1.85 -5.80 -17.15
N SER A 32 1.45 -6.40 -18.26
CA SER A 32 1.97 -6.03 -19.58
C SER A 32 1.55 -4.62 -20.02
N ILE A 33 0.32 -4.19 -19.68
CA ILE A 33 -0.15 -2.82 -19.94
C ILE A 33 0.54 -1.81 -19.01
N LEU A 34 0.69 -2.13 -17.73
CA LEU A 34 1.39 -1.26 -16.78
C LEU A 34 2.86 -1.05 -17.18
N SER A 35 3.56 -2.11 -17.57
CA SER A 35 4.93 -2.02 -18.09
C SER A 35 5.02 -1.15 -19.35
N LEU A 36 4.05 -1.27 -20.27
CA LEU A 36 3.97 -0.43 -21.46
C LEU A 36 3.76 1.05 -21.10
N LEU A 37 2.87 1.35 -20.17
CA LEU A 37 2.61 2.74 -19.72
C LEU A 37 3.87 3.34 -19.09
N LYS A 38 4.58 2.58 -18.25
CA LYS A 38 5.83 3.00 -17.65
C LYS A 38 6.89 3.30 -18.70
N GLU A 39 7.06 2.42 -19.69
CA GLU A 39 7.98 2.61 -20.80
C GLU A 39 7.66 3.86 -21.64
N ILE A 40 6.37 4.13 -21.88
CA ILE A 40 5.91 5.35 -22.58
C ILE A 40 6.26 6.60 -21.78
N ASN A 41 5.97 6.61 -20.48
CA ASN A 41 6.33 7.72 -19.59
C ASN A 41 7.83 8.00 -19.61
N GLU A 42 8.66 6.97 -19.41
CA GLU A 42 10.12 7.08 -19.35
C GLU A 42 10.74 7.53 -20.69
N LYS A 43 10.28 6.97 -21.82
CA LYS A 43 10.88 7.24 -23.14
C LYS A 43 10.38 8.53 -23.80
N ARG A 44 9.13 8.90 -23.56
CA ARG A 44 8.48 10.06 -24.23
C ARG A 44 8.27 11.26 -23.31
N GLY A 45 8.48 11.12 -21.99
CA GLY A 45 8.24 12.19 -21.02
C GLY A 45 6.76 12.58 -20.87
N ILE A 46 5.83 11.74 -21.34
CA ILE A 46 4.38 11.99 -21.25
C ILE A 46 3.94 11.81 -19.80
N THR A 47 3.21 12.77 -19.25
CA THR A 47 2.58 12.62 -17.95
C THR A 47 1.41 11.63 -18.04
N ILE A 48 1.40 10.59 -17.21
CA ILE A 48 0.32 9.60 -17.17
C ILE A 48 -0.47 9.77 -15.89
N VAL A 49 -1.77 10.01 -16.03
CA VAL A 49 -2.73 10.07 -14.92
C VAL A 49 -3.58 8.81 -14.96
N VAL A 50 -3.52 8.02 -13.90
CA VAL A 50 -4.28 6.77 -13.77
C VAL A 50 -5.38 6.93 -12.74
N ILE A 51 -6.62 6.68 -13.13
CA ILE A 51 -7.76 6.60 -12.22
C ILE A 51 -8.01 5.12 -11.95
N THR A 52 -7.92 4.73 -10.69
CA THR A 52 -8.12 3.34 -10.28
C THR A 52 -8.46 3.25 -8.79
N HIS A 53 -9.15 2.20 -8.40
CA HIS A 53 -9.33 1.77 -7.01
C HIS A 53 -8.41 0.60 -6.65
N GLU A 54 -7.60 0.12 -7.59
CA GLU A 54 -6.67 -0.99 -7.39
C GLU A 54 -5.33 -0.49 -6.84
N MET A 55 -5.10 -0.64 -5.54
CA MET A 55 -3.87 -0.20 -4.89
C MET A 55 -2.61 -0.87 -5.46
N ALA A 56 -2.72 -2.10 -5.96
CA ALA A 56 -1.62 -2.78 -6.64
C ALA A 56 -1.16 -2.04 -7.90
N VAL A 57 -2.09 -1.45 -8.67
CA VAL A 57 -1.76 -0.62 -9.85
C VAL A 57 -1.04 0.65 -9.42
N VAL A 58 -1.52 1.31 -8.35
CA VAL A 58 -0.89 2.54 -7.82
C VAL A 58 0.55 2.26 -7.41
N GLN A 59 0.81 1.17 -6.68
CA GLN A 59 2.15 0.78 -6.24
C GLN A 59 3.10 0.43 -7.39
N GLU A 60 2.57 -0.17 -8.48
CA GLU A 60 3.38 -0.67 -9.59
C GLU A 60 3.96 0.45 -10.46
N ILE A 61 3.17 1.51 -10.75
CA ILE A 61 3.57 2.50 -11.77
C ILE A 61 3.47 3.97 -11.34
N CYS A 62 2.78 4.29 -10.24
CA CYS A 62 2.59 5.68 -9.83
C CYS A 62 3.72 6.15 -8.91
N SER A 63 4.10 7.43 -9.04
CA SER A 63 5.02 8.10 -8.12
C SER A 63 4.27 9.00 -7.12
N HIS A 64 3.13 9.56 -7.55
CA HIS A 64 2.29 10.44 -6.76
C HIS A 64 0.84 9.96 -6.81
N VAL A 65 0.08 10.35 -5.81
CA VAL A 65 -1.32 9.96 -5.65
C VAL A 65 -2.17 11.12 -5.14
N ALA A 66 -3.41 11.13 -5.61
CA ALA A 66 -4.47 11.99 -5.12
C ALA A 66 -5.66 11.11 -4.73
N VAL A 67 -6.02 11.10 -3.46
CA VAL A 67 -7.16 10.33 -2.94
C VAL A 67 -8.42 11.16 -3.06
N LEU A 68 -9.41 10.64 -3.77
CA LEU A 68 -10.73 11.25 -3.93
C LEU A 68 -11.79 10.44 -3.17
N ASP A 69 -12.64 11.14 -2.43
CA ASP A 69 -13.82 10.55 -1.77
C ASP A 69 -15.03 11.44 -1.99
N HIS A 70 -16.11 10.88 -2.54
CA HIS A 70 -17.32 11.61 -2.92
C HIS A 70 -17.06 12.91 -3.73
N GLY A 71 -16.10 12.88 -4.66
CA GLY A 71 -15.72 14.00 -5.51
C GLY A 71 -14.83 15.06 -4.82
N ASN A 72 -14.48 14.87 -3.56
CA ASN A 72 -13.58 15.76 -2.83
C ASN A 72 -12.16 15.21 -2.79
N LEU A 73 -11.18 16.10 -2.92
CA LEU A 73 -9.77 15.75 -2.75
C LEU A 73 -9.47 15.65 -1.26
N MET A 74 -9.18 14.43 -0.78
CA MET A 74 -8.95 14.15 0.63
C MET A 74 -7.47 14.20 1.01
N GLU A 75 -6.60 13.65 0.15
CA GLU A 75 -5.17 13.57 0.43
C GLU A 75 -4.36 13.56 -0.87
N THR A 76 -3.17 14.16 -0.84
CA THR A 76 -2.18 14.09 -1.92
C THR A 76 -0.79 13.85 -1.35
N GLY A 77 0.04 13.15 -2.10
CA GLY A 77 1.42 12.90 -1.70
C GLY A 77 2.13 11.92 -2.62
N THR A 78 3.28 11.43 -2.18
CA THR A 78 3.95 10.32 -2.83
C THR A 78 3.21 9.01 -2.52
N VAL A 79 3.37 8.03 -3.40
CA VAL A 79 2.82 6.68 -3.14
C VAL A 79 3.42 6.12 -1.86
N GLU A 80 4.72 6.30 -1.64
CA GLU A 80 5.41 5.86 -0.43
C GLU A 80 4.77 6.43 0.84
N ASP A 81 4.57 7.77 0.90
CA ASP A 81 3.96 8.42 2.07
C ASP A 81 2.54 7.90 2.34
N LEU A 82 1.74 7.74 1.27
CA LEU A 82 0.37 7.24 1.39
C LEU A 82 0.34 5.83 2.01
N PHE A 83 1.22 4.95 1.54
CA PHE A 83 1.24 3.57 2.03
C PHE A 83 1.88 3.43 3.40
N ARG A 84 2.86 4.26 3.74
CA ARG A 84 3.51 4.24 5.06
C ARG A 84 2.69 4.91 6.15
N LYS A 85 2.06 6.05 5.84
CA LYS A 85 1.39 6.89 6.83
C LYS A 85 0.19 7.64 6.22
N PRO A 86 -0.89 6.95 5.86
CA PRO A 86 -2.11 7.59 5.38
C PRO A 86 -2.67 8.51 6.46
N LYS A 87 -3.03 9.74 6.08
CA LYS A 87 -3.46 10.78 7.04
C LYS A 87 -4.97 10.83 7.20
N THR A 88 -5.71 10.53 6.12
CA THR A 88 -7.17 10.61 6.10
C THR A 88 -7.80 9.23 6.22
N ASP A 89 -9.02 9.17 6.76
CA ASP A 89 -9.77 7.89 6.86
C ASP A 89 -10.07 7.31 5.48
N ALA A 90 -10.28 8.15 4.46
CA ALA A 90 -10.45 7.69 3.09
C ALA A 90 -9.18 6.99 2.58
N ALA A 91 -8.00 7.57 2.80
CA ALA A 91 -6.72 6.97 2.43
C ALA A 91 -6.47 5.66 3.20
N LYS A 92 -6.75 5.64 4.52
CA LYS A 92 -6.63 4.43 5.34
C LYS A 92 -7.52 3.31 4.81
N ARG A 93 -8.80 3.59 4.51
CA ARG A 93 -9.72 2.60 3.92
C ARG A 93 -9.19 2.04 2.60
N LEU A 94 -8.64 2.88 1.71
CA LEU A 94 -8.10 2.44 0.44
C LEU A 94 -6.86 1.55 0.63
N VAL A 95 -5.92 1.96 1.46
CA VAL A 95 -4.69 1.20 1.75
C VAL A 95 -5.02 -0.13 2.41
N LEU A 96 -6.01 -0.15 3.31
CA LEU A 96 -6.44 -1.35 4.03
C LEU A 96 -7.51 -2.18 3.29
N SER A 97 -8.05 -1.70 2.17
CA SER A 97 -9.10 -2.43 1.42
C SER A 97 -8.66 -3.83 0.96
N GLY A 98 -7.37 -4.03 0.71
CA GLY A 98 -6.79 -5.34 0.44
C GLY A 98 -6.89 -6.33 1.62
N PHE A 99 -7.25 -5.86 2.82
CA PHE A 99 -7.30 -6.63 4.06
C PHE A 99 -8.72 -6.77 4.63
N ALA A 100 -9.75 -6.49 3.85
CA ALA A 100 -11.15 -6.52 4.30
C ALA A 100 -11.54 -7.83 5.03
N HIS A 101 -10.99 -8.98 4.58
CA HIS A 101 -11.20 -10.27 5.25
C HIS A 101 -10.46 -10.42 6.59
N ILE A 102 -9.46 -9.59 6.88
CA ILE A 102 -8.77 -9.59 8.19
C ILE A 102 -9.61 -8.83 9.23
N GLY A 103 -10.36 -7.80 8.83
CA GLY A 103 -11.31 -7.09 9.68
C GLY A 103 -12.45 -7.98 10.21
N GLU A 104 -12.83 -9.03 9.47
CA GLU A 104 -13.83 -10.02 9.88
C GLU A 104 -13.33 -10.99 10.97
N MET A 105 -12.01 -11.07 11.18
CA MET A 105 -11.44 -11.89 12.25
C MET A 105 -11.71 -11.24 13.60
N LYS A 106 -12.73 -11.74 14.30
CA LYS A 106 -13.07 -11.33 15.67
C LYS A 106 -11.89 -11.65 16.59
N GLY A 107 -11.52 -10.70 17.43
CA GLY A 107 -10.49 -10.92 18.45
C GLY A 107 -9.66 -9.66 18.72
N ASP A 108 -8.59 -9.87 19.43
CA ASP A 108 -7.72 -8.90 20.05
C ASP A 108 -7.21 -7.78 19.13
N ARG A 109 -6.69 -6.74 19.72
CA ARG A 109 -6.07 -5.57 19.10
C ARG A 109 -5.15 -5.93 17.95
N LYS A 110 -5.32 -5.32 16.79
CA LYS A 110 -4.54 -5.55 15.58
C LYS A 110 -3.80 -4.29 15.19
N VAL A 111 -2.57 -4.44 14.73
CA VAL A 111 -1.76 -3.34 14.23
C VAL A 111 -1.19 -3.68 12.87
N ARG A 112 -1.21 -2.71 11.98
CA ARG A 112 -0.45 -2.72 10.74
C ARG A 112 0.91 -2.11 11.01
N VAL A 113 1.96 -2.84 10.65
CA VAL A 113 3.36 -2.40 10.76
C VAL A 113 3.94 -2.31 9.38
N THR A 114 4.48 -1.15 9.02
CA THR A 114 5.19 -0.95 7.75
C THR A 114 6.69 -0.74 8.00
N PHE A 115 7.51 -1.32 7.13
CA PHE A 115 8.97 -1.24 7.19
C PHE A 115 9.57 -0.95 5.82
N ASP A 116 10.69 -0.24 5.81
CA ASP A 116 11.46 0.11 4.62
C ASP A 116 12.71 -0.77 4.47
N GLY A 117 13.45 -0.58 3.37
CA GLY A 117 14.62 -1.38 3.05
C GLY A 117 15.73 -1.39 4.11
N HIS A 118 15.76 -0.44 5.04
CA HIS A 118 16.73 -0.43 6.14
C HIS A 118 16.26 -1.31 7.30
N THR A 119 14.98 -1.30 7.60
CA THR A 119 14.38 -2.03 8.72
C THR A 119 13.91 -3.44 8.33
N ALA A 120 13.76 -3.72 7.02
CA ALA A 120 13.30 -5.02 6.51
C ALA A 120 14.22 -6.20 6.84
N PHE A 121 15.50 -5.96 7.13
CA PHE A 121 16.48 -7.00 7.45
C PHE A 121 16.65 -7.25 8.95
N GLU A 122 16.02 -6.47 9.83
CA GLU A 122 16.06 -6.72 11.27
C GLU A 122 15.04 -7.80 11.66
N PRO A 123 15.39 -8.78 12.53
CA PRO A 123 14.46 -9.82 12.99
C PRO A 123 13.52 -9.26 14.07
N ILE A 124 12.75 -8.21 13.73
CA ILE A 124 11.94 -7.40 14.65
C ILE A 124 10.96 -8.26 15.45
N ILE A 125 10.21 -9.13 14.76
CA ILE A 125 9.24 -10.03 15.42
C ILE A 125 9.93 -11.00 16.36
N GLY A 126 11.07 -11.57 15.92
CA GLY A 126 11.88 -12.44 16.77
C GLY A 126 12.37 -11.74 18.03
N ASN A 127 12.87 -10.52 17.91
CA ASN A 127 13.36 -9.73 19.04
C ASN A 127 12.22 -9.43 20.04
N ILE A 128 11.04 -9.06 19.57
CA ILE A 128 9.87 -8.79 20.43
C ILE A 128 9.46 -10.06 21.18
N ILE A 129 9.39 -11.22 20.50
CA ILE A 129 9.02 -12.49 21.14
C ILE A 129 10.04 -12.86 22.24
N LEU A 130 11.33 -12.65 21.98
CA LEU A 130 12.38 -12.92 22.95
C LEU A 130 12.34 -11.95 24.15
N GLU A 131 12.09 -10.67 23.90
CA GLU A 131 12.10 -9.63 24.94
C GLU A 131 10.86 -9.71 25.82
N TYR A 132 9.67 -9.79 25.22
CA TYR A 132 8.41 -9.77 25.97
C TYR A 132 7.88 -11.17 26.31
N LYS A 133 8.56 -12.24 25.85
CA LYS A 133 8.21 -13.66 26.10
C LYS A 133 6.74 -13.98 25.79
N THR A 134 6.21 -13.33 24.76
CA THR A 134 4.81 -13.48 24.35
C THR A 134 4.73 -13.81 22.86
N PRO A 135 3.86 -14.73 22.45
CA PRO A 135 3.65 -15.00 21.04
C PRO A 135 2.93 -13.83 20.35
N ILE A 136 3.27 -13.60 19.09
CA ILE A 136 2.58 -12.65 18.20
C ILE A 136 2.05 -13.44 17.01
N ASN A 137 0.79 -13.25 16.67
CA ASN A 137 0.21 -13.83 15.48
C ASN A 137 0.36 -12.90 14.29
N ILE A 138 0.91 -13.41 13.18
CA ILE A 138 1.01 -12.69 11.91
C ILE A 138 -0.22 -13.05 11.09
N LEU A 139 -1.14 -12.10 10.91
CA LEU A 139 -2.37 -12.30 10.15
C LEU A 139 -2.13 -12.11 8.65
N TYR A 140 -1.20 -11.22 8.32
CA TYR A 140 -0.77 -10.93 6.96
C TYR A 140 0.68 -10.45 6.96
N ALA A 141 1.41 -10.77 5.91
CA ALA A 141 2.73 -10.21 5.63
C ALA A 141 2.96 -10.17 4.12
N ASP A 142 3.44 -9.05 3.63
CA ASP A 142 3.84 -8.89 2.24
C ASP A 142 5.09 -8.01 2.15
N THR A 143 5.90 -8.26 1.14
CA THR A 143 7.09 -7.47 0.84
C THR A 143 7.09 -7.16 -0.64
N LYS A 144 7.18 -5.88 -0.98
CA LYS A 144 7.18 -5.37 -2.35
C LYS A 144 8.40 -4.52 -2.61
N THR A 145 8.75 -4.36 -3.87
CA THR A 145 9.75 -3.40 -4.29
C THR A 145 9.03 -2.17 -4.83
N ILE A 146 9.15 -1.04 -4.13
CA ILE A 146 8.61 0.26 -4.57
C ILE A 146 9.81 1.14 -4.94
N ASN A 147 9.85 1.62 -6.19
CA ASN A 147 10.93 2.47 -6.71
C ASN A 147 12.36 1.91 -6.47
N GLY A 148 12.51 0.58 -6.46
CA GLY A 148 13.80 -0.09 -6.24
C GLY A 148 14.15 -0.37 -4.78
N ASN A 149 13.34 0.09 -3.83
CA ASN A 149 13.50 -0.17 -2.40
C ASN A 149 12.57 -1.31 -1.95
N ALA A 150 13.09 -2.18 -1.10
CA ALA A 150 12.26 -3.20 -0.45
C ALA A 150 11.39 -2.52 0.61
N GLU A 151 10.08 -2.57 0.43
CA GLU A 151 9.12 -2.14 1.43
C GLU A 151 8.23 -3.31 1.81
N GLY A 152 7.85 -3.38 3.06
CA GLY A 152 7.00 -4.44 3.53
C GLY A 152 5.96 -3.96 4.52
N GLU A 153 4.94 -4.78 4.67
CA GLU A 153 3.89 -4.57 5.64
C GLU A 153 3.48 -5.89 6.29
N MET A 154 3.11 -5.80 7.54
CA MET A 154 2.54 -6.91 8.30
C MET A 154 1.32 -6.44 9.06
N ILE A 155 0.31 -7.29 9.18
CA ILE A 155 -0.78 -7.12 10.12
C ILE A 155 -0.57 -8.15 11.23
N LEU A 156 -0.41 -7.64 12.43
CA LEU A 156 -0.12 -8.42 13.62
C LEU A 156 -1.31 -8.34 14.57
N GLN A 157 -1.64 -9.48 15.17
CA GLN A 157 -2.54 -9.54 16.31
C GLN A 157 -1.69 -9.45 17.57
N LEU A 158 -1.93 -8.42 18.38
CA LEU A 158 -1.23 -8.18 19.62
C LEU A 158 -1.78 -9.09 20.74
N PRO A 159 -0.97 -9.33 21.80
CA PRO A 159 -1.43 -10.13 22.93
C PRO A 159 -2.56 -9.42 23.68
N GLN A 160 -3.42 -10.20 24.38
CA GLN A 160 -4.56 -9.68 25.17
C GLN A 160 -4.14 -8.82 26.35
N ASN A 161 -2.91 -8.93 26.81
CA ASN A 161 -2.37 -8.07 27.85
C ASN A 161 -2.05 -6.71 27.26
N GLU A 162 -2.89 -5.71 27.57
CA GLU A 162 -2.79 -4.35 27.05
C GLU A 162 -1.45 -3.69 27.39
N GLU A 163 -0.89 -3.93 28.58
CA GLU A 163 0.40 -3.36 28.97
C GLU A 163 1.54 -3.87 28.07
N ILE A 164 1.52 -5.16 27.72
CA ILE A 164 2.49 -5.75 26.81
C ILE A 164 2.24 -5.26 25.38
N ALA A 165 0.98 -5.17 24.96
CA ALA A 165 0.60 -4.67 23.64
C ALA A 165 1.10 -3.22 23.43
N ASP A 166 0.92 -2.35 24.42
CA ASP A 166 1.42 -0.95 24.37
C ASP A 166 2.95 -0.88 24.31
N LYS A 167 3.65 -1.73 25.06
CA LYS A 167 5.12 -1.83 24.98
C LYS A 167 5.58 -2.26 23.58
N ILE A 168 4.90 -3.21 22.96
CA ILE A 168 5.20 -3.66 21.60
C ILE A 168 4.98 -2.53 20.60
N VAL A 169 3.87 -1.81 20.69
CA VAL A 169 3.60 -0.64 19.82
C VAL A 169 4.67 0.44 20.00
N THR A 170 5.09 0.69 21.22
CA THR A 170 6.17 1.65 21.53
C THR A 170 7.48 1.20 20.93
N TYR A 171 7.84 -0.07 21.07
CA TYR A 171 9.04 -0.66 20.46
C TYR A 171 9.08 -0.47 18.94
N PHE A 172 7.96 -0.72 18.23
CA PHE A 172 7.89 -0.47 16.80
C PHE A 172 8.16 0.99 16.44
N LYS A 173 7.57 1.93 17.19
CA LYS A 173 7.76 3.37 16.97
C LYS A 173 9.20 3.81 17.23
N GLU A 174 9.86 3.26 18.25
CA GLU A 174 11.28 3.52 18.55
C GLU A 174 12.21 3.01 17.46
N LYS A 175 11.80 1.96 16.74
CA LYS A 175 12.49 1.43 15.56
C LYS A 175 12.18 2.18 14.26
N ASN A 176 11.46 3.31 14.34
CA ASN A 176 11.02 4.11 13.18
C ASN A 176 10.12 3.35 12.19
N LEU A 177 9.41 2.32 12.64
CA LEU A 177 8.42 1.64 11.84
C LEU A 177 7.12 2.46 11.78
N GLY A 178 6.43 2.40 10.65
CA GLY A 178 5.05 2.88 10.58
C GLY A 178 4.15 1.92 11.36
N VAL A 179 3.32 2.45 12.27
CA VAL A 179 2.38 1.65 13.06
C VAL A 179 1.01 2.28 13.04
N GLU A 180 0.01 1.54 12.63
CA GLU A 180 -1.39 1.95 12.61
C GLU A 180 -2.26 0.88 13.26
N GLU A 181 -3.19 1.33 14.10
CA GLU A 181 -4.23 0.45 14.64
C GLU A 181 -5.16 0.05 13.49
N VAL A 182 -5.42 -1.24 13.36
CA VAL A 182 -6.41 -1.79 12.44
C VAL A 182 -7.72 -1.94 13.21
N ASP A 183 -8.44 -0.83 13.36
CA ASP A 183 -9.81 -0.88 13.86
C ASP A 183 -10.71 -1.58 12.82
N ASP A 184 -11.89 -2.08 13.24
CA ASP A 184 -12.87 -2.72 12.36
C ASP A 184 -13.34 -1.75 11.24
N TYR A 185 -12.52 -1.54 10.22
CA TYR A 185 -12.87 -0.79 9.01
C TYR A 185 -13.84 -1.57 8.10
N ALA A 186 -14.38 -2.68 8.57
CA ALA A 186 -15.43 -3.45 7.92
C ALA A 186 -16.81 -3.00 8.39
N ARG A 187 -17.13 -1.72 8.19
CA ARG A 187 -18.53 -1.25 8.24
C ARG A 187 -18.83 -0.33 7.08
#